data_e7208858a17996d3b2032bc71f8430c1
#
_entry.id   e7208858a17996d3b2032bc71f8430c1
#
_cell.length_a   1.000
_cell.length_b   1.000
_cell.length_c   1.000
_cell.angle_alpha   90.00
_cell.angle_beta   90.00
_cell.angle_gamma   90.00
#
_symmetry.space_group_name_H-M   'P 1'
#
loop_
_entity.id
_entity.type
_entity.pdbx_description
1 polymer ?
#
loop_
_entity_poly.entity_id
_entity_poly.type
_entity_poly.pdbx_seq_one_letter_code
_entity_poly.pdbx_strand_id
1 'polypeptide(L)'
;MIGSEYKNILFDFLTQSRFKVWRHLVFVSALIPIALSQAFFVLGSAEGITIRTIYLYGLGVAAAMVVFSYFNIFFLTPRLLIKGRYVDYVLLFFLSVYGFVTMKYFVESHIMGVERAVTGIALLDWLSNSTLYGICIASSSATLLFREWIKDSRQIDSLENSQLKNDIEEFKNRINPQLLYSTLSSASVKAKSNPQQTSEILFKLSELLRYQLYDCARERVLLESEIKFIENNLTLRQENSLFRFGYSISAEGDTSLFVAPAVFMPLIDIVLNQKPSHLSIAFKVDARLRLVCTASGTNLRDCNLLKIKQRLQLLNREFELVKTDESITLVLC
;
A
#
# COMPACT_ATOMS: atom_id res chain seq x y z
N MET A 1 26.19 -20.15 -0.29
CA MET A 1 26.36 -19.22 -1.41
C MET A 1 25.81 -19.78 -2.75
N ILE A 2 26.04 -21.02 -3.10
CA ILE A 2 25.59 -21.64 -4.38
C ILE A 2 24.04 -21.66 -4.51
N GLY A 3 23.28 -21.83 -3.43
CA GLY A 3 21.82 -21.90 -3.47
C GLY A 3 21.09 -20.56 -3.75
N SER A 4 21.72 -19.39 -3.52
CA SER A 4 21.09 -18.08 -3.76
C SER A 4 21.17 -17.67 -5.24
N GLU A 5 22.21 -18.06 -5.93
CA GLU A 5 22.42 -17.75 -7.36
C GLU A 5 21.44 -18.52 -8.26
N TYR A 6 21.25 -19.82 -8.01
CA TYR A 6 20.28 -20.63 -8.76
C TYR A 6 18.84 -20.17 -8.52
N LYS A 7 18.51 -19.72 -7.31
CA LYS A 7 17.20 -19.17 -6.97
C LYS A 7 16.91 -17.90 -7.76
N ASN A 8 17.91 -17.07 -7.96
CA ASN A 8 17.79 -15.85 -8.77
C ASN A 8 17.64 -16.16 -10.27
N ILE A 9 18.40 -17.12 -10.80
CA ILE A 9 18.33 -17.51 -12.22
C ILE A 9 16.95 -18.10 -12.57
N LEU A 10 16.43 -19.00 -11.74
CA LEU A 10 15.12 -19.62 -11.95
C LEU A 10 13.99 -18.60 -11.80
N PHE A 11 14.12 -17.71 -10.84
CA PHE A 11 13.20 -16.58 -10.64
C PHE A 11 13.22 -15.63 -11.85
N ASP A 12 14.39 -15.25 -12.34
CA ASP A 12 14.55 -14.40 -13.52
C ASP A 12 14.01 -15.07 -14.79
N PHE A 13 14.23 -16.35 -14.96
CA PHE A 13 13.65 -17.11 -16.05
C PHE A 13 12.12 -17.10 -16.04
N LEU A 14 11.48 -17.20 -14.85
CA LEU A 14 10.03 -17.21 -14.72
C LEU A 14 9.42 -15.80 -14.85
N THR A 15 10.12 -14.74 -14.42
CA THR A 15 9.54 -13.38 -14.31
C THR A 15 9.89 -12.45 -15.45
N GLN A 16 11.12 -12.52 -16.01
CA GLN A 16 11.57 -11.58 -17.01
C GLN A 16 10.90 -11.81 -18.38
N SER A 17 10.51 -10.71 -19.03
CA SER A 17 9.90 -10.77 -20.38
C SER A 17 10.85 -11.29 -21.46
N ARG A 18 12.18 -11.15 -21.26
CA ARG A 18 13.23 -11.65 -22.17
C ARG A 18 13.13 -13.17 -22.41
N PHE A 19 12.73 -13.92 -21.39
CA PHE A 19 12.62 -15.38 -21.46
C PHE A 19 11.22 -15.88 -21.90
N LYS A 20 10.34 -15.01 -22.37
CA LYS A 20 8.97 -15.38 -22.78
C LYS A 20 8.98 -16.50 -23.83
N VAL A 21 9.77 -16.36 -24.90
CA VAL A 21 9.87 -17.34 -25.99
C VAL A 21 10.43 -18.67 -25.48
N TRP A 22 11.47 -18.62 -24.65
CA TRP A 22 12.08 -19.84 -24.08
C TRP A 22 11.12 -20.63 -23.20
N ARG A 23 10.28 -19.95 -22.40
CA ARG A 23 9.24 -20.62 -21.60
C ARG A 23 8.23 -21.36 -22.47
N HIS A 24 7.78 -20.73 -23.57
CA HIS A 24 6.87 -21.38 -24.49
C HIS A 24 7.53 -22.58 -25.20
N LEU A 25 8.80 -22.47 -25.61
CA LEU A 25 9.55 -23.60 -26.21
C LEU A 25 9.69 -24.76 -25.23
N VAL A 26 10.10 -24.49 -23.98
CA VAL A 26 10.21 -25.55 -22.94
C VAL A 26 8.84 -26.18 -22.67
N PHE A 27 7.78 -25.41 -22.58
CA PHE A 27 6.43 -25.91 -22.36
C PHE A 27 5.98 -26.81 -23.52
N VAL A 28 6.09 -26.36 -24.76
CA VAL A 28 5.70 -27.13 -25.97
C VAL A 28 6.56 -28.37 -26.12
N SER A 29 7.89 -28.29 -25.88
CA SER A 29 8.78 -29.43 -25.94
C SER A 29 8.45 -30.52 -24.90
N ALA A 30 7.90 -30.15 -23.76
CA ALA A 30 7.44 -31.10 -22.74
C ALA A 30 6.11 -31.81 -23.12
N LEU A 31 5.23 -31.15 -23.86
CA LEU A 31 3.95 -31.71 -24.29
C LEU A 31 4.11 -32.78 -25.39
N ILE A 32 5.09 -32.64 -26.29
CA ILE A 32 5.31 -33.55 -27.41
C ILE A 32 5.58 -34.99 -26.94
N PRO A 33 6.52 -35.28 -26.03
CA PRO A 33 6.75 -36.63 -25.53
C PRO A 33 5.53 -37.27 -24.88
N ILE A 34 4.75 -36.46 -24.14
CA ILE A 34 3.53 -36.94 -23.48
C ILE A 34 2.49 -37.38 -24.54
N ALA A 35 2.26 -36.55 -25.55
CA ALA A 35 1.31 -36.84 -26.62
C ALA A 35 1.76 -38.05 -27.45
N LEU A 36 3.04 -38.17 -27.78
CA LEU A 36 3.60 -39.30 -28.49
C LEU A 36 3.51 -40.60 -27.68
N SER A 37 3.88 -40.56 -26.40
CA SER A 37 3.76 -41.72 -25.50
C SER A 37 2.31 -42.25 -25.45
N GLN A 38 1.33 -41.35 -25.34
CA GLN A 38 -0.08 -41.73 -25.38
C GLN A 38 -0.52 -42.29 -26.73
N ALA A 39 -0.04 -41.71 -27.84
CA ALA A 39 -0.32 -42.21 -29.18
C ALA A 39 0.24 -43.64 -29.38
N PHE A 40 1.47 -43.90 -28.95
CA PHE A 40 2.08 -45.23 -28.99
C PHE A 40 1.36 -46.23 -28.09
N PHE A 41 0.92 -45.80 -26.90
CA PHE A 41 0.18 -46.67 -25.99
C PHE A 41 -1.18 -47.10 -26.57
N VAL A 42 -1.90 -46.20 -27.22
CA VAL A 42 -3.24 -46.48 -27.77
C VAL A 42 -3.16 -47.22 -29.11
N LEU A 43 -2.29 -46.80 -30.03
CA LEU A 43 -2.26 -47.29 -31.43
C LEU A 43 -1.17 -48.35 -31.68
N GLY A 44 -0.21 -48.51 -30.75
CA GLY A 44 0.92 -49.40 -30.94
C GLY A 44 0.57 -50.89 -30.97
N SER A 45 -0.58 -51.27 -30.43
CA SER A 45 -1.11 -52.65 -30.46
C SER A 45 -2.19 -52.88 -31.53
N ALA A 46 -2.57 -51.83 -32.27
CA ALA A 46 -3.63 -51.92 -33.26
C ALA A 46 -3.09 -52.48 -34.60
N GLU A 47 -3.72 -53.56 -35.10
CA GLU A 47 -3.33 -54.17 -36.36
C GLU A 47 -3.58 -53.23 -37.56
N GLY A 48 -2.61 -53.14 -38.46
CA GLY A 48 -2.74 -52.39 -39.73
C GLY A 48 -2.34 -50.90 -39.63
N ILE A 49 -1.96 -50.36 -38.44
CA ILE A 49 -1.55 -48.97 -38.28
C ILE A 49 -0.04 -48.85 -38.49
N THR A 50 0.35 -47.98 -39.42
CA THR A 50 1.76 -47.72 -39.72
C THR A 50 2.38 -46.81 -38.64
N ILE A 51 3.64 -47.03 -38.29
CA ILE A 51 4.41 -46.17 -37.37
C ILE A 51 4.30 -44.67 -37.75
N ARG A 52 4.32 -44.36 -39.05
CA ARG A 52 4.15 -43.00 -39.57
C ARG A 52 2.79 -42.36 -39.11
N THR A 53 1.73 -43.16 -39.14
CA THR A 53 0.40 -42.73 -38.71
C THR A 53 0.36 -42.42 -37.21
N ILE A 54 1.05 -43.23 -36.39
CA ILE A 54 1.16 -43.01 -34.94
C ILE A 54 1.87 -41.69 -34.65
N TYR A 55 2.97 -41.38 -35.33
CA TYR A 55 3.67 -40.09 -35.17
C TYR A 55 2.82 -38.92 -35.61
N LEU A 56 2.15 -39.00 -36.76
CA LEU A 56 1.26 -37.91 -37.25
C LEU A 56 0.11 -37.66 -36.28
N TYR A 57 -0.50 -38.74 -35.79
CA TYR A 57 -1.55 -38.62 -34.78
C TYR A 57 -1.04 -38.00 -33.47
N GLY A 58 0.09 -38.49 -32.93
CA GLY A 58 0.70 -37.96 -31.72
C GLY A 58 1.06 -36.46 -31.84
N LEU A 59 1.58 -36.04 -33.00
CA LEU A 59 1.83 -34.61 -33.27
C LEU A 59 0.52 -33.79 -33.36
N GLY A 60 -0.54 -34.36 -33.92
CA GLY A 60 -1.86 -33.77 -33.96
C GLY A 60 -2.44 -33.56 -32.57
N VAL A 61 -2.32 -34.56 -31.70
CA VAL A 61 -2.72 -34.45 -30.29
C VAL A 61 -1.90 -33.41 -29.56
N ALA A 62 -0.57 -33.37 -29.76
CA ALA A 62 0.29 -32.34 -29.19
C ALA A 62 -0.13 -30.92 -29.63
N ALA A 63 -0.40 -30.75 -30.92
CA ALA A 63 -0.87 -29.46 -31.45
C ALA A 63 -2.22 -29.05 -30.83
N ALA A 64 -3.15 -29.97 -30.68
CA ALA A 64 -4.42 -29.68 -30.00
C ALA A 64 -4.23 -29.36 -28.53
N MET A 65 -3.35 -30.08 -27.80
CA MET A 65 -3.00 -29.71 -26.40
C MET A 65 -2.43 -28.30 -26.29
N VAL A 66 -1.59 -27.87 -27.21
CA VAL A 66 -1.05 -26.52 -27.26
C VAL A 66 -2.19 -25.51 -27.45
N VAL A 67 -3.11 -25.74 -28.38
CA VAL A 67 -4.27 -24.87 -28.62
C VAL A 67 -5.12 -24.73 -27.36
N PHE A 68 -5.48 -25.82 -26.70
CA PHE A 68 -6.27 -25.79 -25.46
C PHE A 68 -5.52 -25.14 -24.30
N SER A 69 -4.20 -25.32 -24.18
CA SER A 69 -3.37 -24.63 -23.19
C SER A 69 -3.33 -23.13 -23.45
N TYR A 70 -3.18 -22.69 -24.68
CA TYR A 70 -3.22 -21.26 -25.00
C TYR A 70 -4.62 -20.65 -24.82
N PHE A 71 -5.68 -21.41 -25.12
CA PHE A 71 -7.04 -20.98 -24.79
C PHE A 71 -7.20 -20.75 -23.28
N ASN A 72 -6.67 -21.67 -22.46
CA ASN A 72 -6.68 -21.50 -21.01
C ASN A 72 -5.85 -20.27 -20.58
N ILE A 73 -4.61 -20.08 -21.09
CA ILE A 73 -3.73 -18.97 -20.72
C ILE A 73 -4.30 -17.61 -21.13
N PHE A 74 -4.81 -17.48 -22.37
CA PHE A 74 -5.19 -16.18 -22.90
C PHE A 74 -6.65 -15.81 -22.66
N PHE A 75 -7.52 -16.79 -22.47
CA PHE A 75 -8.94 -16.56 -22.34
C PHE A 75 -9.48 -16.87 -20.93
N LEU A 76 -9.31 -18.10 -20.44
CA LEU A 76 -9.88 -18.51 -19.16
C LEU A 76 -9.18 -17.82 -17.97
N THR A 77 -7.87 -17.96 -17.90
CA THR A 77 -7.08 -17.46 -16.75
C THR A 77 -7.23 -15.96 -16.52
N PRO A 78 -7.01 -15.05 -17.52
CA PRO A 78 -7.07 -13.62 -17.27
C PRO A 78 -8.50 -13.06 -17.07
N ARG A 79 -9.50 -13.71 -17.71
CA ARG A 79 -10.88 -13.21 -17.65
C ARG A 79 -11.67 -13.72 -16.47
N LEU A 80 -11.34 -14.88 -15.95
CA LEU A 80 -12.10 -15.55 -14.90
C LEU A 80 -11.28 -15.70 -13.62
N LEU A 81 -10.12 -16.34 -13.69
CA LEU A 81 -9.32 -16.67 -12.51
C LEU A 81 -8.75 -15.41 -11.84
N ILE A 82 -8.10 -14.53 -12.61
CA ILE A 82 -7.51 -13.29 -12.08
C ILE A 82 -8.61 -12.29 -11.62
N LYS A 83 -9.80 -12.35 -12.21
CA LYS A 83 -10.94 -11.51 -11.80
C LYS A 83 -11.75 -12.06 -10.62
N GLY A 84 -11.29 -13.16 -9.99
CA GLY A 84 -11.95 -13.77 -8.83
C GLY A 84 -13.20 -14.59 -9.14
N ARG A 85 -13.52 -14.86 -10.43
CA ARG A 85 -14.67 -15.70 -10.84
C ARG A 85 -14.25 -17.17 -10.88
N TYR A 86 -13.94 -17.73 -9.72
CA TYR A 86 -13.34 -19.06 -9.59
C TYR A 86 -14.27 -20.18 -10.04
N VAL A 87 -15.57 -20.09 -9.74
CA VAL A 87 -16.55 -21.12 -10.09
C VAL A 87 -16.69 -21.22 -11.61
N ASP A 88 -16.82 -20.08 -12.29
CA ASP A 88 -16.93 -20.05 -13.76
C ASP A 88 -15.66 -20.56 -14.42
N TYR A 89 -14.48 -20.26 -13.84
CA TYR A 89 -13.21 -20.78 -14.33
C TYR A 89 -13.15 -22.30 -14.24
N VAL A 90 -13.49 -22.87 -13.07
CA VAL A 90 -13.46 -24.32 -12.84
C VAL A 90 -14.43 -25.03 -13.80
N LEU A 91 -15.66 -24.54 -13.95
CA LEU A 91 -16.64 -25.14 -14.86
C LEU A 91 -16.17 -25.12 -16.31
N LEU A 92 -15.70 -23.97 -16.80
CA LEU A 92 -15.24 -23.85 -18.19
C LEU A 92 -13.92 -24.59 -18.43
N PHE A 93 -13.04 -24.67 -17.44
CA PHE A 93 -11.82 -25.46 -17.50
C PHE A 93 -12.15 -26.95 -17.67
N PHE A 94 -13.00 -27.53 -16.83
CA PHE A 94 -13.43 -28.93 -16.98
C PHE A 94 -14.15 -29.17 -18.29
N LEU A 95 -15.04 -28.26 -18.69
CA LEU A 95 -15.73 -28.38 -19.98
C LEU A 95 -14.73 -28.41 -21.16
N SER A 96 -13.67 -27.59 -21.11
CA SER A 96 -12.63 -27.57 -22.13
C SER A 96 -11.80 -28.87 -22.16
N VAL A 97 -11.45 -29.42 -21.00
CA VAL A 97 -10.72 -30.69 -20.87
C VAL A 97 -11.60 -31.84 -21.38
N TYR A 98 -12.87 -31.87 -21.00
CA TYR A 98 -13.84 -32.86 -21.50
C TYR A 98 -14.02 -32.79 -23.01
N GLY A 99 -14.17 -31.56 -23.56
CA GLY A 99 -14.26 -31.34 -24.99
C GLY A 99 -13.03 -31.86 -25.75
N PHE A 100 -11.83 -31.63 -25.20
CA PHE A 100 -10.59 -32.11 -25.75
C PHE A 100 -10.53 -33.66 -25.76
N VAL A 101 -10.80 -34.29 -24.62
CA VAL A 101 -10.74 -35.75 -24.47
C VAL A 101 -11.79 -36.42 -25.34
N THR A 102 -13.02 -35.93 -25.38
CA THR A 102 -14.08 -36.50 -26.25
C THR A 102 -13.75 -36.33 -27.73
N MET A 103 -13.17 -35.21 -28.17
CA MET A 103 -12.68 -35.03 -29.52
C MET A 103 -11.57 -36.03 -29.87
N LYS A 104 -10.62 -36.25 -28.95
CA LYS A 104 -9.57 -37.28 -29.10
C LYS A 104 -10.17 -38.68 -29.30
N TYR A 105 -11.11 -39.08 -28.44
CA TYR A 105 -11.78 -40.39 -28.55
C TYR A 105 -12.58 -40.54 -29.84
N PHE A 106 -13.23 -39.47 -30.28
CA PHE A 106 -13.94 -39.47 -31.57
C PHE A 106 -12.99 -39.76 -32.74
N VAL A 107 -11.81 -39.11 -32.77
CA VAL A 107 -10.78 -39.34 -33.78
C VAL A 107 -10.27 -40.78 -33.73
N GLU A 108 -9.98 -41.30 -32.55
CA GLU A 108 -9.48 -42.71 -32.37
C GLU A 108 -10.49 -43.74 -32.85
N SER A 109 -11.78 -43.56 -32.53
CA SER A 109 -12.83 -44.51 -32.89
C SER A 109 -13.21 -44.43 -34.38
N HIS A 110 -13.46 -43.21 -34.89
CA HIS A 110 -14.04 -43.05 -36.23
C HIS A 110 -13.00 -42.99 -37.35
N ILE A 111 -11.80 -42.44 -37.06
CA ILE A 111 -10.75 -42.22 -38.06
C ILE A 111 -9.73 -43.35 -38.01
N MET A 112 -9.34 -43.82 -36.81
CA MET A 112 -8.31 -44.83 -36.62
C MET A 112 -8.89 -46.25 -36.44
N GLY A 113 -10.22 -46.39 -36.32
CA GLY A 113 -10.90 -47.68 -36.19
C GLY A 113 -10.60 -48.42 -34.88
N VAL A 114 -10.20 -47.71 -33.83
CA VAL A 114 -9.91 -48.30 -32.53
C VAL A 114 -11.22 -48.63 -31.82
N GLU A 115 -11.63 -49.88 -31.81
CA GLU A 115 -12.81 -50.33 -31.05
C GLU A 115 -12.48 -50.39 -29.56
N ARG A 116 -13.24 -49.65 -28.76
CA ARG A 116 -13.17 -49.69 -27.29
C ARG A 116 -14.45 -50.35 -26.77
N ALA A 117 -14.30 -51.43 -26.03
CA ALA A 117 -15.43 -52.03 -25.33
C ALA A 117 -16.07 -51.02 -24.36
N VAL A 118 -17.39 -50.84 -24.39
CA VAL A 118 -18.14 -50.03 -23.45
C VAL A 118 -18.21 -50.75 -22.11
N THR A 119 -17.16 -50.69 -21.33
CA THR A 119 -17.02 -51.35 -20.03
C THR A 119 -16.65 -50.33 -18.98
N GLY A 120 -16.77 -50.68 -17.68
CA GLY A 120 -16.30 -49.81 -16.59
C GLY A 120 -14.81 -49.42 -16.72
N ILE A 121 -14.01 -50.22 -17.42
CA ILE A 121 -12.61 -49.94 -17.74
C ILE A 121 -12.49 -48.75 -18.69
N ALA A 122 -13.38 -48.62 -19.69
CA ALA A 122 -13.38 -47.51 -20.63
C ALA A 122 -13.67 -46.16 -19.92
N LEU A 123 -14.49 -46.18 -18.88
CA LEU A 123 -14.80 -45.02 -18.06
C LEU A 123 -13.58 -44.58 -17.20
N LEU A 124 -12.88 -45.58 -16.63
CA LEU A 124 -11.64 -45.31 -15.88
C LEU A 124 -10.54 -44.74 -16.79
N ASP A 125 -10.39 -45.31 -18.00
CA ASP A 125 -9.42 -44.81 -18.99
C ASP A 125 -9.74 -43.36 -19.40
N TRP A 126 -11.02 -43.04 -19.61
CA TRP A 126 -11.46 -41.68 -19.92
C TRP A 126 -11.21 -40.70 -18.78
N LEU A 127 -11.47 -41.11 -17.53
CA LEU A 127 -11.17 -40.28 -16.33
C LEU A 127 -9.65 -40.07 -16.18
N SER A 128 -8.86 -41.12 -16.35
CA SER A 128 -7.40 -41.06 -16.28
C SER A 128 -6.82 -40.10 -17.31
N ASN A 129 -7.26 -40.19 -18.56
CA ASN A 129 -6.85 -39.29 -19.64
C ASN A 129 -7.29 -37.86 -19.36
N SER A 130 -8.53 -37.67 -18.87
CA SER A 130 -9.02 -36.32 -18.50
C SER A 130 -8.18 -35.70 -17.40
N THR A 131 -7.76 -36.49 -16.41
CA THR A 131 -6.87 -36.02 -15.34
C THR A 131 -5.49 -35.64 -15.87
N LEU A 132 -4.88 -36.52 -16.70
CA LEU A 132 -3.56 -36.28 -17.28
C LEU A 132 -3.53 -34.98 -18.11
N TYR A 133 -4.46 -34.85 -19.06
CA TYR A 133 -4.53 -33.69 -19.94
C TYR A 133 -4.95 -32.44 -19.17
N GLY A 134 -5.82 -32.59 -18.17
CA GLY A 134 -6.21 -31.51 -17.26
C GLY A 134 -5.02 -30.91 -16.52
N ILE A 135 -4.14 -31.76 -15.97
CA ILE A 135 -2.91 -31.33 -15.31
C ILE A 135 -1.97 -30.63 -16.30
N CYS A 136 -1.80 -31.16 -17.50
CA CYS A 136 -0.97 -30.57 -18.55
C CYS A 136 -1.49 -29.17 -18.95
N ILE A 137 -2.79 -29.02 -19.14
CA ILE A 137 -3.41 -27.71 -19.49
C ILE A 137 -3.36 -26.76 -18.32
N ALA A 138 -3.63 -27.21 -17.09
CA ALA A 138 -3.57 -26.38 -15.87
C ALA A 138 -2.15 -25.87 -15.60
N SER A 139 -1.13 -26.71 -15.81
CA SER A 139 0.28 -26.33 -15.58
C SER A 139 0.70 -25.11 -16.40
N SER A 140 0.08 -24.92 -17.57
CA SER A 140 0.31 -23.76 -18.44
C SER A 140 -0.04 -22.42 -17.77
N SER A 141 -1.07 -22.41 -16.90
CA SER A 141 -1.52 -21.22 -16.19
C SER A 141 -0.66 -20.88 -14.96
N ALA A 142 0.05 -21.86 -14.40
CA ALA A 142 0.84 -21.70 -13.19
C ALA A 142 1.90 -20.58 -13.34
N THR A 143 2.57 -20.52 -14.49
CA THR A 143 3.57 -19.49 -14.77
C THR A 143 2.97 -18.08 -14.79
N LEU A 144 1.76 -17.94 -15.33
CA LEU A 144 1.07 -16.65 -15.39
C LEU A 144 0.61 -16.21 -13.99
N LEU A 145 0.03 -17.13 -13.21
CA LEU A 145 -0.38 -16.87 -11.83
C LEU A 145 0.81 -16.50 -10.95
N PHE A 146 1.93 -17.20 -11.10
CA PHE A 146 3.15 -16.92 -10.35
C PHE A 146 3.69 -15.50 -10.66
N ARG A 147 3.63 -15.08 -11.92
CA ARG A 147 4.03 -13.72 -12.33
C ARG A 147 3.12 -12.65 -11.73
N GLU A 148 1.80 -12.83 -11.77
CA GLU A 148 0.86 -11.89 -11.17
C GLU A 148 1.05 -11.84 -9.65
N TRP A 149 1.20 -12.98 -8.99
CA TRP A 149 1.50 -13.04 -7.56
C TRP A 149 2.76 -12.27 -7.18
N ILE A 150 3.86 -12.43 -7.94
CA ILE A 150 5.10 -11.67 -7.70
C ILE A 150 4.89 -10.17 -7.92
N LYS A 151 4.14 -9.79 -8.95
CA LYS A 151 3.87 -8.38 -9.23
C LYS A 151 3.07 -7.74 -8.09
N ASP A 152 2.03 -8.43 -7.61
CA ASP A 152 1.20 -7.98 -6.49
C ASP A 152 2.02 -7.89 -5.20
N SER A 153 2.85 -8.90 -4.90
CA SER A 153 3.76 -8.88 -3.74
C SER A 153 4.71 -7.69 -3.78
N ARG A 154 5.34 -7.40 -4.92
CA ARG A 154 6.21 -6.22 -5.06
C ARG A 154 5.46 -4.90 -4.92
N GLN A 155 4.21 -4.85 -5.37
CA GLN A 155 3.39 -3.66 -5.21
C GLN A 155 3.04 -3.43 -3.74
N ILE A 156 2.69 -4.49 -3.00
CA ILE A 156 2.47 -4.44 -1.55
C ILE A 156 3.74 -3.95 -0.84
N ASP A 157 4.89 -4.57 -1.10
CA ASP A 157 6.18 -4.16 -0.50
C ASP A 157 6.50 -2.68 -0.78
N SER A 158 6.20 -2.20 -2.00
CA SER A 158 6.45 -0.79 -2.36
C SER A 158 5.52 0.18 -1.65
N LEU A 159 4.25 -0.21 -1.45
CA LEU A 159 3.26 0.58 -0.70
C LEU A 159 3.62 0.63 0.79
N GLU A 160 3.98 -0.49 1.39
CA GLU A 160 4.44 -0.56 2.79
C GLU A 160 5.68 0.30 3.01
N ASN A 161 6.67 0.23 2.12
CA ASN A 161 7.87 1.07 2.18
C ASN A 161 7.54 2.56 2.03
N SER A 162 6.59 2.90 1.16
CA SER A 162 6.14 4.29 0.99
C SER A 162 5.39 4.79 2.21
N GLN A 163 4.53 3.96 2.80
CA GLN A 163 3.82 4.28 4.02
C GLN A 163 4.81 4.49 5.17
N LEU A 164 5.76 3.58 5.36
CA LEU A 164 6.79 3.71 6.39
C LEU A 164 7.62 4.99 6.24
N LYS A 165 7.98 5.37 5.01
CA LYS A 165 8.68 6.65 4.75
C LYS A 165 7.82 7.85 5.12
N ASN A 166 6.53 7.84 4.75
CA ASN A 166 5.60 8.90 5.11
C ASN A 166 5.44 9.02 6.63
N ASP A 167 5.33 7.89 7.33
CA ASP A 167 5.23 7.85 8.80
C ASP A 167 6.50 8.42 9.45
N ILE A 168 7.68 8.09 8.93
CA ILE A 168 8.95 8.65 9.40
C ILE A 168 9.03 10.15 9.13
N GLU A 169 8.61 10.62 7.96
CA GLU A 169 8.59 12.06 7.62
C GLU A 169 7.57 12.80 8.48
N GLU A 170 6.39 12.25 8.70
CA GLU A 170 5.41 12.82 9.61
C GLU A 170 5.97 12.91 11.04
N PHE A 171 6.62 11.84 11.53
CA PHE A 171 7.26 11.82 12.84
C PHE A 171 8.36 12.90 12.97
N LYS A 172 9.22 13.04 11.95
CA LYS A 172 10.23 14.10 11.90
C LYS A 172 9.62 15.49 11.88
N ASN A 173 8.50 15.67 11.18
CA ASN A 173 7.84 16.98 11.07
C ASN A 173 7.08 17.39 12.34
N ARG A 174 6.76 16.42 13.24
CA ARG A 174 6.17 16.73 14.56
C ARG A 174 7.14 17.49 15.46
N ILE A 175 8.44 17.24 15.33
CA ILE A 175 9.48 17.96 16.07
C ILE A 175 10.00 19.08 15.18
N ASN A 176 9.97 20.32 15.68
CA ASN A 176 10.60 21.44 14.99
C ASN A 176 12.12 21.41 15.25
N PRO A 177 12.95 20.95 14.27
CA PRO A 177 14.38 20.78 14.48
C PRO A 177 15.09 22.13 14.70
N GLN A 178 14.59 23.20 14.13
CA GLN A 178 15.16 24.53 14.27
C GLN A 178 14.96 25.07 15.69
N LEU A 179 13.76 24.88 16.26
CA LEU A 179 13.48 25.27 17.66
C LEU A 179 14.35 24.45 18.61
N LEU A 180 14.47 23.13 18.40
CA LEU A 180 15.31 22.24 19.20
C LEU A 180 16.78 22.71 19.18
N TYR A 181 17.34 22.91 17.99
CA TYR A 181 18.75 23.34 17.84
C TYR A 181 18.99 24.72 18.46
N SER A 182 18.12 25.70 18.19
CA SER A 182 18.28 27.06 18.74
C SER A 182 18.16 27.07 20.27
N THR A 183 17.25 26.26 20.84
CA THR A 183 17.09 26.16 22.29
C THR A 183 18.30 25.54 22.97
N LEU A 184 18.81 24.42 22.41
CA LEU A 184 20.02 23.76 22.95
C LEU A 184 21.26 24.65 22.82
N SER A 185 21.40 25.37 21.70
CA SER A 185 22.50 26.34 21.50
C SER A 185 22.42 27.48 22.51
N SER A 186 21.24 28.06 22.71
CA SER A 186 21.00 29.13 23.72
C SER A 186 21.27 28.62 25.14
N ALA A 187 20.80 27.41 25.46
CA ALA A 187 21.03 26.79 26.75
C ALA A 187 22.54 26.55 27.00
N SER A 188 23.29 26.11 26.00
CA SER A 188 24.75 25.91 26.09
C SER A 188 25.49 27.17 26.38
N VAL A 189 25.12 28.31 25.75
CA VAL A 189 25.75 29.62 26.00
C VAL A 189 25.40 30.11 27.41
N LYS A 190 24.16 29.99 27.85
CA LYS A 190 23.68 30.43 29.15
C LYS A 190 24.15 29.55 30.32
N ALA A 191 24.56 28.30 30.07
CA ALA A 191 24.90 27.31 31.10
C ALA A 191 26.04 27.80 32.06
N LYS A 192 26.98 28.58 31.55
CA LYS A 192 28.09 29.12 32.33
C LYS A 192 27.72 30.37 33.10
N SER A 193 26.81 31.20 32.58
CA SER A 193 26.44 32.52 33.16
C SER A 193 25.22 32.43 34.09
N ASN A 194 24.25 31.58 33.75
CA ASN A 194 23.02 31.42 34.54
C ASN A 194 22.54 29.94 34.48
N PRO A 195 23.08 29.06 35.34
CA PRO A 195 22.72 27.64 35.37
C PRO A 195 21.24 27.40 35.69
N GLN A 196 20.64 28.23 36.55
CA GLN A 196 19.24 28.08 36.95
C GLN A 196 18.30 28.32 35.79
N GLN A 197 18.48 29.40 35.04
CA GLN A 197 17.68 29.71 33.84
C GLN A 197 17.89 28.63 32.76
N THR A 198 19.10 28.12 32.64
CA THR A 198 19.40 27.01 31.70
C THR A 198 18.61 25.76 32.05
N SER A 199 18.52 25.41 33.33
CA SER A 199 17.73 24.25 33.78
C SER A 199 16.24 24.42 33.46
N GLU A 200 15.69 25.63 33.67
CA GLU A 200 14.29 25.94 33.34
C GLU A 200 14.01 25.80 31.83
N ILE A 201 14.91 26.32 30.99
CA ILE A 201 14.81 26.21 29.51
C ILE A 201 14.82 24.75 29.09
N LEU A 202 15.73 23.94 29.63
CA LEU A 202 15.83 22.50 29.30
C LEU A 202 14.61 21.72 29.80
N PHE A 203 14.07 22.08 30.98
CA PHE A 203 12.84 21.48 31.48
C PHE A 203 11.65 21.77 30.57
N LYS A 204 11.45 23.03 30.16
CA LYS A 204 10.40 23.41 29.21
C LYS A 204 10.56 22.74 27.86
N LEU A 205 11.79 22.61 27.38
CA LEU A 205 12.08 21.86 26.15
C LEU A 205 11.70 20.38 26.29
N SER A 206 12.02 19.76 27.41
CA SER A 206 11.65 18.38 27.71
C SER A 206 10.12 18.18 27.71
N GLU A 207 9.38 19.07 28.36
CA GLU A 207 7.92 19.07 28.40
C GLU A 207 7.33 19.22 26.98
N LEU A 208 7.88 20.12 26.17
CA LEU A 208 7.46 20.36 24.78
C LEU A 208 7.69 19.12 23.91
N LEU A 209 8.87 18.50 24.01
CA LEU A 209 9.19 17.28 23.27
C LEU A 209 8.31 16.11 23.70
N ARG A 210 8.05 15.97 25.01
CA ARG A 210 7.14 14.95 25.54
C ARG A 210 5.74 15.09 24.93
N TYR A 211 5.21 16.30 24.89
CA TYR A 211 3.91 16.56 24.27
C TYR A 211 3.92 16.21 22.77
N GLN A 212 4.94 16.65 22.03
CA GLN A 212 5.04 16.38 20.60
C GLN A 212 5.17 14.89 20.27
N LEU A 213 5.87 14.10 21.09
CA LEU A 213 6.10 12.69 20.86
C LEU A 213 4.93 11.80 21.29
N TYR A 214 4.33 12.10 22.45
CA TYR A 214 3.32 11.23 23.05
C TYR A 214 1.89 11.74 22.91
N ASP A 215 1.66 13.04 23.21
CA ASP A 215 0.32 13.58 23.22
C ASP A 215 -0.17 13.89 21.80
N CYS A 216 0.71 14.34 20.89
CA CYS A 216 0.39 14.50 19.47
C CYS A 216 0.11 13.15 18.74
N ALA A 217 0.42 12.01 19.34
CA ALA A 217 0.08 10.69 18.79
C ALA A 217 -1.35 10.24 19.16
N ARG A 218 -2.02 10.93 20.07
CA ARG A 218 -3.39 10.64 20.50
C ARG A 218 -4.40 11.31 19.58
N GLU A 219 -5.61 10.78 19.51
CA GLU A 219 -6.69 11.39 18.75
C GLU A 219 -7.16 12.70 19.41
N ARG A 220 -7.13 12.77 20.74
CA ARG A 220 -7.59 13.93 21.52
C ARG A 220 -6.75 14.13 22.77
N VAL A 221 -6.61 15.37 23.17
CA VAL A 221 -5.91 15.80 24.38
C VAL A 221 -6.77 16.84 25.14
N LEU A 222 -6.51 17.03 26.42
CA LEU A 222 -7.18 18.06 27.21
C LEU A 222 -6.73 19.46 26.74
N LEU A 223 -7.66 20.41 26.68
CA LEU A 223 -7.37 21.81 26.33
C LEU A 223 -6.31 22.41 27.24
N GLU A 224 -6.32 22.07 28.52
CA GLU A 224 -5.29 22.51 29.48
C GLU A 224 -3.88 22.05 29.05
N SER A 225 -3.72 20.81 28.56
CA SER A 225 -2.45 20.28 28.06
C SER A 225 -2.00 20.99 26.78
N GLU A 226 -2.94 21.33 25.91
CA GLU A 226 -2.69 22.12 24.70
C GLU A 226 -2.25 23.54 25.02
N ILE A 227 -2.91 24.19 26.00
CA ILE A 227 -2.54 25.56 26.49
C ILE A 227 -1.10 25.52 27.04
N LYS A 228 -0.77 24.53 27.87
CA LYS A 228 0.57 24.38 28.44
C LYS A 228 1.63 24.15 27.35
N PHE A 229 1.29 23.36 26.32
CA PHE A 229 2.15 23.18 25.17
C PHE A 229 2.42 24.48 24.40
N ILE A 230 1.37 25.28 24.17
CA ILE A 230 1.49 26.60 23.51
C ILE A 230 2.36 27.52 24.36
N GLU A 231 2.14 27.58 25.66
CA GLU A 231 2.91 28.42 26.60
C GLU A 231 4.40 28.05 26.57
N ASN A 232 4.73 26.77 26.69
CA ASN A 232 6.11 26.30 26.63
C ASN A 232 6.76 26.62 25.28
N ASN A 233 6.02 26.46 24.16
CA ASN A 233 6.51 26.79 22.82
C ASN A 233 6.81 28.30 22.68
N LEU A 234 5.89 29.14 23.11
CA LEU A 234 6.06 30.60 23.05
C LEU A 234 7.21 31.09 23.94
N THR A 235 7.34 30.57 25.17
CA THR A 235 8.46 30.88 26.07
C THR A 235 9.80 30.52 25.40
N LEU A 236 9.93 29.30 24.85
CA LEU A 236 11.18 28.89 24.22
C LEU A 236 11.50 29.71 22.96
N ARG A 237 10.50 30.13 22.22
CA ARG A 237 10.69 31.03 21.07
C ARG A 237 11.11 32.43 21.49
N GLN A 238 10.52 32.95 22.56
CA GLN A 238 10.90 34.25 23.12
C GLN A 238 12.36 34.29 23.57
N GLU A 239 12.83 33.22 24.24
CA GLU A 239 14.22 33.08 24.69
C GLU A 239 15.23 32.92 23.54
N ASN A 240 14.82 32.35 22.41
CA ASN A 240 15.69 32.01 21.27
C ASN A 240 15.57 33.00 20.10
N SER A 241 14.58 33.88 20.12
CA SER A 241 14.30 34.79 19.01
C SER A 241 15.21 36.00 19.03
N LEU A 242 15.74 36.37 17.86
CA LEU A 242 16.35 37.70 17.64
C LEU A 242 15.29 38.82 17.73
N PHE A 243 14.03 38.48 17.61
CA PHE A 243 12.88 39.36 17.69
C PHE A 243 12.22 39.21 19.06
N ARG A 244 12.25 40.28 19.88
CA ARG A 244 11.58 40.30 21.17
C ARG A 244 10.10 40.59 20.99
N PHE A 245 9.24 39.67 21.42
CA PHE A 245 7.80 39.86 21.48
C PHE A 245 7.29 39.55 22.88
N GLY A 246 6.26 40.28 23.30
CA GLY A 246 5.51 39.93 24.51
C GLY A 246 4.39 38.94 24.14
N TYR A 247 3.99 38.09 25.09
CA TYR A 247 2.77 37.30 24.90
C TYR A 247 1.96 37.22 26.19
N SER A 248 0.65 37.03 26.05
CA SER A 248 -0.26 36.76 27.16
C SER A 248 -1.23 35.66 26.75
N ILE A 249 -1.50 34.71 27.63
CA ILE A 249 -2.46 33.65 27.43
C ILE A 249 -3.50 33.73 28.52
N SER A 250 -4.78 33.72 28.13
CA SER A 250 -5.92 33.68 29.06
C SER A 250 -6.86 32.57 28.66
N ALA A 251 -7.45 31.88 29.63
CA ALA A 251 -8.46 30.86 29.42
C ALA A 251 -9.68 31.15 30.31
N GLU A 252 -10.86 31.27 29.73
CA GLU A 252 -12.13 31.49 30.39
C GLU A 252 -13.05 30.29 30.12
N GLY A 253 -13.62 29.69 31.18
CA GLY A 253 -14.53 28.54 31.11
C GLY A 253 -13.86 27.23 31.47
N ASP A 254 -14.49 26.11 31.09
CA ASP A 254 -14.03 24.75 31.43
C ASP A 254 -12.93 24.29 30.48
N THR A 255 -11.70 24.18 31.00
CA THR A 255 -10.52 23.70 30.24
C THR A 255 -10.37 22.20 30.20
N SER A 256 -11.31 21.41 30.79
CA SER A 256 -11.31 19.96 30.74
C SER A 256 -11.83 19.39 29.41
N LEU A 257 -12.13 20.25 28.44
CA LEU A 257 -12.57 19.87 27.09
C LEU A 257 -11.48 19.15 26.30
N PHE A 258 -11.87 18.16 25.51
CA PHE A 258 -10.97 17.44 24.61
C PHE A 258 -10.88 18.11 23.24
N VAL A 259 -9.64 18.38 22.79
CA VAL A 259 -9.32 18.97 21.49
C VAL A 259 -8.35 18.07 20.70
N ALA A 260 -8.25 18.31 19.39
CA ALA A 260 -7.21 17.66 18.59
C ALA A 260 -5.84 18.26 18.96
N PRO A 261 -4.79 17.41 19.12
CA PRO A 261 -3.48 17.90 19.52
C PRO A 261 -2.85 18.83 18.47
N ALA A 262 -2.15 19.86 18.95
CA ALA A 262 -1.48 20.88 18.15
C ALA A 262 -2.37 21.57 17.10
N VAL A 263 -3.70 21.65 17.34
CA VAL A 263 -4.67 22.22 16.40
C VAL A 263 -4.53 23.75 16.28
N PHE A 264 -4.12 24.42 17.36
CA PHE A 264 -4.02 25.87 17.41
C PHE A 264 -2.65 26.40 16.97
N MET A 265 -1.62 25.57 17.06
CA MET A 265 -0.24 25.98 16.79
C MET A 265 -0.03 26.56 15.38
N PRO A 266 -0.61 26.00 14.29
CA PRO A 266 -0.48 26.59 12.95
C PRO A 266 -1.05 28.00 12.82
N LEU A 267 -2.12 28.31 13.56
CA LEU A 267 -2.68 29.68 13.60
C LEU A 267 -1.71 30.64 14.30
N ILE A 268 -1.20 30.22 15.45
CA ILE A 268 -0.24 30.97 16.23
C ILE A 268 1.04 31.23 15.45
N ASP A 269 1.53 30.20 14.72
CA ASP A 269 2.70 30.33 13.85
C ASP A 269 2.52 31.38 12.75
N ILE A 270 1.34 31.45 12.14
CA ILE A 270 1.05 32.46 11.11
C ILE A 270 1.09 33.85 11.69
N VAL A 271 0.54 34.02 12.88
CA VAL A 271 0.55 35.33 13.56
C VAL A 271 1.97 35.73 13.98
N LEU A 272 2.75 34.79 14.54
CA LEU A 272 4.15 35.03 14.93
C LEU A 272 5.06 35.38 13.74
N ASN A 273 4.81 34.79 12.57
CA ASN A 273 5.57 35.10 11.37
C ASN A 273 5.42 36.55 10.90
N GLN A 274 4.36 37.25 11.34
CA GLN A 274 4.18 38.70 11.09
C GLN A 274 5.00 39.56 12.06
N LYS A 275 5.74 38.97 13.00
CA LYS A 275 6.59 39.64 13.99
C LYS A 275 5.83 40.68 14.84
N PRO A 276 4.75 40.27 15.53
CA PRO A 276 4.01 41.19 16.39
C PRO A 276 4.87 41.68 17.57
N SER A 277 4.65 42.91 18.02
CA SER A 277 5.25 43.41 19.25
C SER A 277 4.68 42.73 20.50
N HIS A 278 3.37 42.41 20.47
CA HIS A 278 2.69 41.68 21.53
C HIS A 278 1.63 40.75 20.92
N LEU A 279 1.57 39.50 21.41
CA LEU A 279 0.61 38.46 21.03
C LEU A 279 -0.29 38.11 22.21
N SER A 280 -1.59 38.39 22.09
CA SER A 280 -2.58 37.97 23.09
C SER A 280 -3.38 36.79 22.55
N ILE A 281 -3.44 35.72 23.33
CA ILE A 281 -4.17 34.50 23.03
C ILE A 281 -5.23 34.29 24.09
N ALA A 282 -6.50 34.35 23.71
CA ALA A 282 -7.62 34.15 24.61
C ALA A 282 -8.41 32.91 24.19
N PHE A 283 -8.53 31.95 25.10
CA PHE A 283 -9.42 30.81 24.98
C PHE A 283 -10.72 31.10 25.72
N LYS A 284 -11.86 30.99 25.03
CA LYS A 284 -13.18 31.15 25.62
C LYS A 284 -13.99 29.90 25.38
N VAL A 285 -14.35 29.22 26.47
CA VAL A 285 -15.13 27.98 26.44
C VAL A 285 -16.52 28.27 27.01
N ASP A 286 -17.44 28.53 26.10
CA ASP A 286 -18.88 28.67 26.42
C ASP A 286 -19.61 27.41 25.85
N ALA A 287 -20.62 27.63 25.00
CA ALA A 287 -21.24 26.54 24.21
C ALA A 287 -20.31 26.01 23.11
N ARG A 288 -19.31 26.82 22.71
CA ARG A 288 -18.31 26.49 21.68
C ARG A 288 -16.94 26.95 22.14
N LEU A 289 -15.89 26.26 21.67
CA LEU A 289 -14.53 26.70 21.95
C LEU A 289 -14.10 27.78 20.94
N ARG A 290 -13.78 28.95 21.47
CA ARG A 290 -13.27 30.09 20.70
C ARG A 290 -11.82 30.38 21.08
N LEU A 291 -10.95 30.42 20.09
CA LEU A 291 -9.61 30.94 20.21
C LEU A 291 -9.55 32.30 19.53
N VAL A 292 -9.13 33.31 20.25
CA VAL A 292 -8.91 34.68 19.74
C VAL A 292 -7.42 34.99 19.84
N CYS A 293 -6.77 35.16 18.72
CA CYS A 293 -5.37 35.60 18.63
C CYS A 293 -5.35 37.07 18.20
N THR A 294 -4.90 37.97 19.08
CA THR A 294 -4.75 39.39 18.79
C THR A 294 -3.27 39.73 18.71
N ALA A 295 -2.87 40.47 17.69
CA ALA A 295 -1.49 40.85 17.45
C ALA A 295 -1.37 42.38 17.38
N SER A 296 -0.52 42.95 18.24
CA SER A 296 -0.25 44.38 18.23
C SER A 296 0.97 44.71 17.37
N GLY A 297 0.89 45.80 16.61
CA GLY A 297 2.01 46.32 15.80
C GLY A 297 2.14 45.63 14.43
N THR A 298 1.16 44.84 14.01
CA THR A 298 1.17 44.17 12.68
C THR A 298 -0.24 44.15 12.10
N ASN A 299 -0.31 44.03 10.77
CA ASN A 299 -1.57 43.87 10.05
C ASN A 299 -1.74 42.39 9.67
N LEU A 300 -2.84 41.78 10.12
CA LEU A 300 -3.14 40.37 9.86
C LEU A 300 -3.95 40.16 8.55
N ARG A 301 -4.33 41.24 7.82
CA ARG A 301 -5.13 41.12 6.60
C ARG A 301 -4.53 40.22 5.53
N ASP A 302 -3.20 40.22 5.38
CA ASP A 302 -2.52 39.49 4.31
C ASP A 302 -2.13 38.04 4.66
N CYS A 303 -2.50 37.59 5.87
CA CYS A 303 -2.18 36.21 6.30
C CYS A 303 -2.93 35.17 5.47
N ASN A 304 -2.21 34.23 4.91
CA ASN A 304 -2.79 33.12 4.16
C ASN A 304 -3.26 32.01 5.12
N LEU A 305 -4.58 31.88 5.27
CA LEU A 305 -5.21 30.88 6.14
C LEU A 305 -5.63 29.59 5.41
N LEU A 306 -5.26 29.45 4.13
CA LEU A 306 -5.67 28.30 3.31
C LEU A 306 -5.21 26.96 3.91
N LYS A 307 -3.96 26.90 4.36
CA LYS A 307 -3.39 25.69 4.98
C LYS A 307 -4.11 25.27 6.27
N ILE A 308 -4.54 26.27 7.07
CA ILE A 308 -5.31 26.00 8.30
C ILE A 308 -6.69 25.47 7.95
N LYS A 309 -7.38 26.09 6.99
CA LYS A 309 -8.69 25.64 6.54
C LYS A 309 -8.64 24.19 6.05
N GLN A 310 -7.64 23.85 5.22
CA GLN A 310 -7.45 22.50 4.75
C GLN A 310 -7.20 21.50 5.90
N ARG A 311 -6.35 21.84 6.86
CA ARG A 311 -6.07 21.00 8.02
C ARG A 311 -7.30 20.79 8.91
N LEU A 312 -8.08 21.84 9.17
CA LEU A 312 -9.31 21.75 9.95
C LEU A 312 -10.40 20.92 9.24
N GLN A 313 -10.50 21.04 7.91
CA GLN A 313 -11.39 20.20 7.11
C GLN A 313 -11.04 18.71 7.19
N LEU A 314 -9.75 18.37 7.21
CA LEU A 314 -9.29 16.99 7.38
C LEU A 314 -9.65 16.40 8.77
N LEU A 315 -9.82 17.25 9.78
CA LEU A 315 -10.25 16.83 11.11
C LEU A 315 -11.77 16.59 11.24
N ASN A 316 -12.52 16.72 10.13
CA ASN A 316 -13.99 16.51 10.06
C ASN A 316 -14.78 17.28 11.14
N ARG A 317 -14.34 18.49 11.52
CA ARG A 317 -15.03 19.34 12.48
C ARG A 317 -15.58 20.57 11.78
N GLU A 318 -16.77 20.99 12.21
CA GLU A 318 -17.31 22.29 11.86
C GLU A 318 -16.48 23.37 12.53
N PHE A 319 -16.02 24.33 11.77
CA PHE A 319 -15.25 25.47 12.26
C PHE A 319 -15.65 26.75 11.56
N GLU A 320 -15.56 27.85 12.29
CA GLU A 320 -15.72 29.19 11.76
C GLU A 320 -14.41 29.96 12.00
N LEU A 321 -13.91 30.62 10.96
CA LEU A 321 -12.66 31.37 11.03
C LEU A 321 -12.94 32.81 10.57
N VAL A 322 -12.90 33.74 11.54
CA VAL A 322 -13.12 35.15 11.33
C VAL A 322 -11.79 35.88 11.44
N LYS A 323 -11.51 36.76 10.50
CA LYS A 323 -10.26 37.51 10.41
C LYS A 323 -10.58 39.01 10.39
N THR A 324 -9.91 39.78 11.26
CA THR A 324 -9.92 41.22 11.29
C THR A 324 -8.50 41.75 11.08
N ASP A 325 -8.33 43.08 11.14
CA ASP A 325 -7.02 43.69 10.92
C ASP A 325 -6.02 43.38 12.04
N GLU A 326 -6.49 43.19 13.27
CA GLU A 326 -5.66 42.98 14.45
C GLU A 326 -5.89 41.61 15.12
N SER A 327 -6.92 40.86 14.71
CA SER A 327 -7.25 39.59 15.36
C SER A 327 -7.66 38.51 14.36
N ILE A 328 -7.40 37.26 14.73
CA ILE A 328 -7.93 36.07 14.09
C ILE A 328 -8.67 35.25 15.12
N THR A 329 -9.94 34.98 14.87
CA THR A 329 -10.79 34.16 15.73
C THR A 329 -11.09 32.85 15.08
N LEU A 330 -10.79 31.75 15.76
CA LEU A 330 -11.15 30.37 15.37
C LEU A 330 -12.21 29.88 16.35
N VAL A 331 -13.37 29.50 15.81
CA VAL A 331 -14.45 28.84 16.58
C VAL A 331 -14.49 27.37 16.16
N LEU A 332 -14.42 26.47 17.13
CA LEU A 332 -14.59 25.03 16.95
C LEU A 332 -15.94 24.61 17.51
N CYS A 333 -16.74 23.90 16.72
CA CYS A 333 -18.04 23.40 17.09
C CYS A 333 -18.00 21.97 17.60
#